data_1c6425caa11a231eeaaf6a3335aa92ce
#
_entry.id   1c6425caa11a231eeaaf6a3335aa92ce
#
_cell.length_a   1.000
_cell.length_b   1.000
_cell.length_c   1.000
_cell.angle_alpha   90.00
_cell.angle_beta   90.00
_cell.angle_gamma   90.00
#
_symmetry.space_group_name_H-M   'P 1'
#
loop_
_entity.id
_entity.type
_entity.pdbx_description
1 polymer ?
#
loop_
_entity_poly.entity_id
_entity_poly.type
_entity_poly.pdbx_seq_one_letter_code
_entity_poly.pdbx_strand_id
1 'polypeptide(L)'
;LGDNLEVLKSIESKSVDLVYLDPPFFSNRTYEVIWGDDGEKRSFEDRFAGGIDHYIHWLIVRVRQMHRILKETGSIFLHCDWHASAEIKVDVLNKIFGRNNFRNEIIWHYYNKLPDNRKGVFTRGTDTIFWYVKNQNAEYCFNPLIEKRENPVKQLMRKKVDGKAINARDEQGNLMYQVREEKLVDNVWRISMLQPADKKERIGYPTQKPEALLQRIIECATNEGDIVLDPFVGGGTTIAVADQLNRKWIGIDQSVMAIKVSDLRMKKRADDLFRKKQPYEVILPTFDLKKLQATGGKEFEIWIVDKFGGVPNEKGGKDFGIDGHTQYGTPIQVKKWKKPVGRDTLDAFLTAIKNDDNYLFEKNKKEGQICGFIIAFDFSKDIINAVSKLRNKEDIIIELKYIRDIIPYENPPKVTLTAEKLEDLKYKFEANTESKTGIDFFAWDLSHNEEEFKADVVMDKTGVQEKKFTEGKHRIAVQAVDKKGLSGTDKMKIDVKRKKEKKK
;
A
#
# COMPACT_ATOMS: atom_id res chain seq x y z
N LEU A 1 -5.90 -1.89 -3.23
CA LEU A 1 -4.74 -2.02 -4.10
C LEU A 1 -4.37 -0.67 -4.72
N GLY A 2 -3.11 -0.25 -4.61
CA GLY A 2 -2.61 1.00 -5.22
C GLY A 2 -1.36 1.53 -4.53
N ASP A 3 -0.74 2.56 -5.12
CA ASP A 3 0.32 3.30 -4.42
C ASP A 3 -0.26 3.93 -3.16
N ASN A 4 0.37 3.68 -2.04
CA ASN A 4 -0.15 4.13 -0.75
C ASN A 4 -0.19 5.67 -0.62
N LEU A 5 0.72 6.41 -1.28
CA LEU A 5 0.66 7.87 -1.26
C LEU A 5 -0.64 8.39 -1.90
N GLU A 6 -1.05 7.78 -3.02
CA GLU A 6 -2.30 8.18 -3.69
C GLU A 6 -3.53 7.75 -2.89
N VAL A 7 -3.54 6.53 -2.35
CA VAL A 7 -4.66 6.06 -1.51
C VAL A 7 -4.75 6.88 -0.21
N LEU A 8 -3.64 7.17 0.45
CA LEU A 8 -3.62 7.98 1.67
C LEU A 8 -4.23 9.38 1.46
N LYS A 9 -4.05 9.99 0.28
CA LYS A 9 -4.67 11.28 -0.05
C LYS A 9 -6.20 11.25 -0.02
N SER A 10 -6.82 10.10 -0.33
CA SER A 10 -8.28 9.92 -0.32
C SER A 10 -8.87 9.62 1.06
N ILE A 11 -8.03 9.25 2.04
CA ILE A 11 -8.49 9.00 3.41
C ILE A 11 -8.75 10.33 4.13
N GLU A 12 -9.88 10.39 4.83
CA GLU A 12 -10.29 11.56 5.60
C GLU A 12 -9.27 11.93 6.67
N SER A 13 -9.03 13.24 6.85
CA SER A 13 -8.14 13.75 7.90
C SER A 13 -8.71 13.44 9.28
N LYS A 14 -7.83 13.08 10.23
CA LYS A 14 -8.20 12.81 11.63
C LYS A 14 -9.22 11.67 11.80
N SER A 15 -9.13 10.64 10.95
CA SER A 15 -10.04 9.50 10.96
C SER A 15 -9.43 8.22 11.55
N VAL A 16 -8.09 8.07 11.57
CA VAL A 16 -7.36 6.85 11.94
C VAL A 16 -6.83 6.95 13.37
N ASP A 17 -6.95 5.88 14.14
CA ASP A 17 -6.47 5.81 15.53
C ASP A 17 -5.03 5.32 15.61
N LEU A 18 -4.68 4.32 14.81
CA LEU A 18 -3.35 3.72 14.78
C LEU A 18 -2.85 3.56 13.35
N VAL A 19 -1.64 4.00 13.08
CA VAL A 19 -0.86 3.63 11.89
C VAL A 19 0.28 2.72 12.32
N TYR A 20 0.31 1.51 11.80
CA TYR A 20 1.51 0.67 11.82
C TYR A 20 2.07 0.60 10.40
N LEU A 21 3.35 0.88 10.24
CA LEU A 21 3.98 0.74 8.94
C LEU A 21 5.31 -0.01 9.03
N ASP A 22 5.47 -0.94 8.10
CA ASP A 22 6.66 -1.75 7.87
C ASP A 22 7.10 -1.50 6.41
N PRO A 23 7.70 -0.32 6.14
CA PRO A 23 8.08 0.05 4.79
C PRO A 23 9.22 -0.83 4.29
N PRO A 24 9.45 -0.92 2.97
CA PRO A 24 10.64 -1.56 2.44
C PRO A 24 11.89 -0.97 3.11
N PHE A 25 12.73 -1.83 3.73
CA PHE A 25 13.93 -1.37 4.42
C PHE A 25 15.01 -0.93 3.43
N PHE A 26 15.76 0.10 3.78
CA PHE A 26 16.93 0.54 3.02
C PHE A 26 18.09 -0.44 3.16
N SER A 27 17.84 -1.69 2.86
CA SER A 27 18.89 -2.72 2.82
C SER A 27 19.26 -2.91 1.35
N ASN A 28 20.49 -2.57 0.94
CA ASN A 28 21.05 -2.87 -0.39
C ASN A 28 21.10 -4.38 -0.69
N ARG A 29 20.27 -5.17 -0.04
CA ARG A 29 20.08 -6.56 -0.38
C ARG A 29 19.10 -6.60 -1.55
N THR A 30 19.55 -7.08 -2.68
CA THR A 30 18.70 -7.87 -3.55
C THR A 30 17.99 -8.86 -2.63
N TYR A 31 16.77 -8.58 -2.21
CA TYR A 31 15.93 -9.64 -1.69
C TYR A 31 15.89 -10.63 -2.87
N GLU A 32 16.51 -11.78 -2.70
CA GLU A 32 16.20 -12.91 -3.55
C GLU A 32 14.71 -13.14 -3.33
N VAL A 33 13.93 -12.55 -4.20
CA VAL A 33 12.50 -12.72 -4.27
C VAL A 33 12.31 -14.11 -4.86
N ILE A 34 12.36 -15.12 -3.99
CA ILE A 34 12.07 -16.50 -4.36
C ILE A 34 10.64 -16.61 -4.91
N TRP A 35 9.80 -15.57 -4.71
CA TRP A 35 8.39 -15.50 -5.13
C TRP A 35 7.93 -14.09 -5.54
N GLY A 36 8.81 -13.15 -5.68
CA GLY A 36 8.48 -11.78 -6.02
C GLY A 36 8.68 -11.55 -7.50
N ASP A 37 7.75 -10.91 -7.97
CA ASP A 37 7.54 -10.17 -9.15
C ASP A 37 8.77 -9.29 -9.50
N ASP A 38 9.35 -9.44 -10.69
CA ASP A 38 10.45 -8.58 -11.16
C ASP A 38 10.04 -7.09 -11.24
N GLY A 39 8.75 -6.81 -11.30
CA GLY A 39 8.21 -5.46 -11.16
C GLY A 39 8.35 -4.90 -9.74
N GLU A 40 8.20 -5.72 -8.70
CA GLU A 40 8.51 -5.32 -7.32
C GLU A 40 10.00 -5.07 -7.14
N LYS A 41 10.88 -5.88 -7.74
CA LYS A 41 12.34 -5.65 -7.75
C LYS A 41 12.71 -4.32 -8.40
N ARG A 42 12.19 -4.02 -9.58
CA ARG A 42 12.45 -2.76 -10.30
C ARG A 42 11.88 -1.56 -9.57
N SER A 43 10.65 -1.64 -9.10
CA SER A 43 10.03 -0.61 -8.27
C SER A 43 10.78 -0.41 -6.95
N PHE A 44 11.50 -1.44 -6.47
CA PHE A 44 12.38 -1.35 -5.34
C PHE A 44 13.72 -0.70 -5.72
N GLU A 45 14.37 -1.14 -6.80
CA GLU A 45 15.63 -0.61 -7.31
C GLU A 45 15.50 0.86 -7.72
N ASP A 46 14.45 1.25 -8.42
CA ASP A 46 14.18 2.63 -8.81
C ASP A 46 13.94 3.56 -7.61
N ARG A 47 13.36 3.05 -6.50
CA ARG A 47 13.14 3.83 -5.28
C ARG A 47 14.42 4.14 -4.53
N PHE A 48 15.46 3.35 -4.69
CA PHE A 48 16.72 3.44 -3.94
C PHE A 48 17.93 3.86 -4.78
N ALA A 49 17.77 4.04 -6.09
CA ALA A 49 18.83 4.49 -6.98
C ALA A 49 19.46 5.84 -6.59
N GLY A 50 18.73 6.68 -5.82
CA GLY A 50 19.19 7.97 -5.29
C GLY A 50 19.84 7.92 -3.90
N GLY A 51 20.10 6.74 -3.32
CA GLY A 51 20.69 6.60 -1.99
C GLY A 51 19.74 6.91 -0.83
N ILE A 52 20.31 7.07 0.38
CA ILE A 52 19.52 7.27 1.62
C ILE A 52 18.64 8.52 1.57
N ASP A 53 19.12 9.61 1.00
CA ASP A 53 18.37 10.87 0.92
C ASP A 53 17.10 10.72 0.09
N HIS A 54 17.16 9.97 -1.02
CA HIS A 54 16.01 9.67 -1.85
C HIS A 54 14.98 8.83 -1.09
N TYR A 55 15.44 7.79 -0.38
CA TYR A 55 14.57 6.96 0.47
C TYR A 55 13.89 7.78 1.56
N ILE A 56 14.62 8.63 2.26
CA ILE A 56 14.08 9.50 3.31
C ILE A 56 13.04 10.47 2.72
N HIS A 57 13.33 11.07 1.55
CA HIS A 57 12.34 11.93 0.88
C HIS A 57 11.05 11.18 0.51
N TRP A 58 11.20 9.99 -0.07
CA TRP A 58 10.07 9.10 -0.40
C TRP A 58 9.22 8.76 0.83
N LEU A 59 9.86 8.52 1.97
CA LEU A 59 9.18 8.20 3.22
C LEU A 59 8.50 9.43 3.84
N ILE A 60 9.14 10.61 3.80
CA ILE A 60 8.62 11.87 4.33
C ILE A 60 7.24 12.21 3.75
N VAL A 61 7.07 12.12 2.42
CA VAL A 61 5.80 12.49 1.78
C VAL A 61 4.65 11.58 2.22
N ARG A 62 4.93 10.32 2.47
CA ARG A 62 3.97 9.31 2.96
C ARG A 62 3.64 9.52 4.43
N VAL A 63 4.65 9.68 5.29
CA VAL A 63 4.47 9.90 6.73
C VAL A 63 3.74 11.22 7.01
N ARG A 64 3.92 12.25 6.19
CA ARG A 64 3.10 13.49 6.27
C ARG A 64 1.61 13.21 6.04
N GLN A 65 1.25 12.37 5.07
CA GLN A 65 -0.15 11.97 4.88
C GLN A 65 -0.66 11.14 6.05
N MET A 66 0.14 10.23 6.59
CA MET A 66 -0.22 9.45 7.78
C MET A 66 -0.45 10.37 8.99
N HIS A 67 0.40 11.37 9.20
CA HIS A 67 0.20 12.38 10.24
C HIS A 67 -1.11 13.16 10.04
N ARG A 68 -1.47 13.52 8.80
CA ARG A 68 -2.72 14.21 8.47
C ARG A 68 -3.95 13.38 8.86
N ILE A 69 -3.96 12.10 8.49
CA ILE A 69 -5.11 11.20 8.69
C ILE A 69 -5.23 10.69 10.13
N LEU A 70 -4.16 10.67 10.92
CA LEU A 70 -4.23 10.33 12.34
C LEU A 70 -5.12 11.31 13.11
N LYS A 71 -5.92 10.79 14.05
CA LYS A 71 -6.62 11.58 15.05
C LYS A 71 -5.63 12.28 15.97
N GLU A 72 -6.03 13.32 16.67
CA GLU A 72 -5.16 14.01 17.66
C GLU A 72 -4.71 13.05 18.78
N THR A 73 -5.55 12.05 19.10
CA THR A 73 -5.26 10.97 20.06
C THR A 73 -4.50 9.79 19.45
N GLY A 74 -4.24 9.83 18.14
CA GLY A 74 -3.72 8.69 17.38
C GLY A 74 -2.22 8.48 17.56
N SER A 75 -1.80 7.24 17.28
CA SER A 75 -0.42 6.77 17.38
C SER A 75 0.12 6.27 16.06
N ILE A 76 1.43 6.38 15.86
CA ILE A 76 2.17 5.75 14.77
C ILE A 76 3.27 4.86 15.30
N PHE A 77 3.37 3.66 14.75
CA PHE A 77 4.48 2.73 14.98
C PHE A 77 5.17 2.48 13.64
N LEU A 78 6.42 2.92 13.52
CA LEU A 78 7.25 2.73 12.34
C LEU A 78 8.32 1.69 12.63
N HIS A 79 8.25 0.58 11.90
CA HIS A 79 9.19 -0.51 11.97
C HIS A 79 10.32 -0.30 10.95
N CYS A 80 11.55 -0.46 11.37
CA CYS A 80 12.72 -0.40 10.50
C CYS A 80 13.85 -1.27 11.02
N ASP A 81 14.75 -1.62 10.12
CA ASP A 81 16.03 -2.22 10.51
C ASP A 81 17.10 -1.15 10.79
N TRP A 82 18.29 -1.59 11.06
CA TRP A 82 19.43 -0.74 11.43
C TRP A 82 19.96 0.16 10.29
N HIS A 83 19.62 -0.10 8.99
CA HIS A 83 20.24 0.59 7.86
C HIS A 83 19.84 2.08 7.76
N ALA A 84 18.64 2.43 8.20
CA ALA A 84 18.12 3.79 8.10
C ALA A 84 17.43 4.26 9.40
N SER A 85 17.58 3.55 10.52
CA SER A 85 16.85 3.84 11.75
C SER A 85 17.16 5.23 12.32
N ALA A 86 18.40 5.68 12.23
CA ALA A 86 18.80 7.00 12.71
C ALA A 86 18.17 8.12 11.87
N GLU A 87 18.27 8.04 10.55
CA GLU A 87 17.70 8.99 9.60
C GLU A 87 16.17 9.03 9.69
N ILE A 88 15.53 7.87 9.79
CA ILE A 88 14.06 7.77 9.97
C ILE A 88 13.65 8.52 11.24
N LYS A 89 14.33 8.29 12.37
CA LYS A 89 14.02 8.97 13.63
C LYS A 89 14.22 10.48 13.54
N VAL A 90 15.37 10.92 13.01
CA VAL A 90 15.77 12.32 13.02
C VAL A 90 15.12 13.10 11.89
N ASP A 91 15.19 12.58 10.67
CA ASP A 91 14.83 13.33 9.47
C ASP A 91 13.36 13.15 9.05
N VAL A 92 12.70 12.07 9.50
CA VAL A 92 11.28 11.84 9.22
C VAL A 92 10.43 12.11 10.46
N LEU A 93 10.54 11.26 11.49
CA LEU A 93 9.60 11.26 12.61
C LEU A 93 9.72 12.52 13.48
N ASN A 94 10.94 12.92 13.88
CA ASN A 94 11.14 14.14 14.67
C ASN A 94 10.72 15.41 13.92
N LYS A 95 10.89 15.45 12.58
CA LYS A 95 10.51 16.62 11.77
C LYS A 95 8.99 16.73 11.57
N ILE A 96 8.29 15.59 11.49
CA ILE A 96 6.85 15.57 11.22
C ILE A 96 6.01 15.59 12.49
N PHE A 97 6.36 14.75 13.47
CA PHE A 97 5.62 14.62 14.72
C PHE A 97 6.15 15.56 15.82
N GLY A 98 7.41 15.95 15.76
CA GLY A 98 8.09 16.69 16.84
C GLY A 98 8.65 15.75 17.92
N ARG A 99 9.81 16.13 18.49
CA ARG A 99 10.51 15.32 19.51
C ARG A 99 9.68 15.08 20.77
N ASN A 100 8.83 16.01 21.15
CA ASN A 100 8.01 15.90 22.35
C ASN A 100 6.92 14.82 22.22
N ASN A 101 6.55 14.46 21.02
CA ASN A 101 5.56 13.42 20.73
C ASN A 101 6.16 12.00 20.63
N PHE A 102 7.48 11.87 20.76
CA PHE A 102 8.16 10.58 20.90
C PHE A 102 7.74 9.88 22.18
N ARG A 103 7.33 8.62 22.10
CA ARG A 103 6.94 7.82 23.26
C ARG A 103 8.00 6.79 23.60
N ASN A 104 8.37 5.96 22.61
CA ASN A 104 9.33 4.88 22.85
C ASN A 104 10.09 4.47 21.59
N GLU A 105 11.27 3.95 21.81
CA GLU A 105 12.03 3.13 20.87
C GLU A 105 11.94 1.70 21.37
N ILE A 106 11.20 0.87 20.64
CA ILE A 106 10.95 -0.52 20.97
C ILE A 106 11.95 -1.34 20.18
N ILE A 107 12.68 -2.21 20.88
CA ILE A 107 13.60 -3.16 20.29
C ILE A 107 12.92 -4.50 20.21
N TRP A 108 12.57 -4.92 19.00
CA TRP A 108 12.08 -6.27 18.77
C TRP A 108 13.28 -7.21 18.66
N HIS A 109 13.49 -8.05 19.69
CA HIS A 109 14.53 -9.07 19.74
C HIS A 109 13.95 -10.42 19.32
N TYR A 110 14.31 -10.86 18.11
CA TYR A 110 13.95 -12.17 17.57
C TYR A 110 15.03 -13.20 17.90
N TYR A 111 14.96 -13.74 19.11
CA TYR A 111 15.96 -14.59 19.74
C TYR A 111 16.21 -15.93 19.02
N ASN A 112 15.35 -16.34 18.10
CA ASN A 112 15.42 -17.60 17.36
C ASN A 112 16.09 -17.46 15.98
N LYS A 113 16.78 -16.33 15.69
CA LYS A 113 17.56 -16.17 14.47
C LYS A 113 18.81 -17.05 14.51
N LEU A 114 19.06 -17.74 13.39
CA LEU A 114 20.29 -18.50 13.24
C LEU A 114 21.53 -17.59 13.30
N PRO A 115 22.64 -18.05 13.92
CA PRO A 115 23.88 -17.29 13.97
C PRO A 115 24.37 -16.90 12.58
N ASP A 116 24.85 -15.67 12.47
CA ASP A 116 25.51 -15.19 11.25
C ASP A 116 27.02 -15.52 11.34
N ASN A 117 27.48 -16.38 10.45
CA ASN A 117 28.88 -16.84 10.46
C ASN A 117 29.88 -15.84 9.82
N ARG A 118 29.43 -14.64 9.46
CA ARG A 118 30.33 -13.59 8.94
C ARG A 118 31.29 -13.13 10.02
N LYS A 119 32.61 -13.10 9.65
CA LYS A 119 33.62 -12.64 10.57
C LYS A 119 33.55 -11.14 10.83
N GLY A 120 33.81 -10.71 12.05
CA GLY A 120 33.99 -9.31 12.42
C GLY A 120 32.71 -8.54 12.78
N VAL A 121 31.53 -9.21 12.84
CA VAL A 121 30.28 -8.58 13.26
C VAL A 121 29.49 -9.50 14.19
N PHE A 122 28.73 -8.91 15.12
CA PHE A 122 27.76 -9.67 15.90
C PHE A 122 26.53 -10.04 15.06
N THR A 123 25.91 -11.17 15.37
CA THR A 123 24.64 -11.57 14.76
C THR A 123 23.58 -10.53 15.10
N ARG A 124 22.95 -9.95 14.05
CA ARG A 124 21.88 -8.98 14.22
C ARG A 124 20.58 -9.71 14.46
N GLY A 125 20.10 -9.66 15.69
CA GLY A 125 18.89 -10.33 16.15
C GLY A 125 17.80 -9.34 16.57
N THR A 126 17.85 -8.08 16.08
CA THR A 126 16.91 -7.03 16.47
C THR A 126 16.51 -6.15 15.31
N ASP A 127 15.27 -5.68 15.33
CA ASP A 127 14.77 -4.55 14.57
C ASP A 127 14.26 -3.48 15.55
N THR A 128 14.06 -2.27 15.04
CA THR A 128 13.60 -1.10 15.82
C THR A 128 12.19 -0.71 15.38
N ILE A 129 11.34 -0.42 16.36
CA ILE A 129 10.01 0.14 16.14
C ILE A 129 9.89 1.46 16.90
N PHE A 130 9.73 2.55 16.18
CA PHE A 130 9.55 3.87 16.76
C PHE A 130 8.07 4.14 17.01
N TRP A 131 7.74 4.51 18.26
CA TRP A 131 6.40 4.91 18.64
C TRP A 131 6.32 6.42 18.89
N TYR A 132 5.44 7.06 18.13
CA TYR A 132 5.07 8.47 18.32
C TYR A 132 3.55 8.60 18.47
N VAL A 133 3.11 9.58 19.24
CA VAL A 133 1.72 10.03 19.25
C VAL A 133 1.60 11.28 18.39
N LYS A 134 0.42 11.58 17.88
CA LYS A 134 0.22 12.80 17.11
C LYS A 134 0.32 14.04 17.99
N ASN A 135 -0.27 14.00 19.19
CA ASN A 135 -0.25 15.11 20.14
C ASN A 135 -0.14 14.56 21.57
N GLN A 136 0.99 14.84 22.23
CA GLN A 136 1.24 14.39 23.60
C GLN A 136 0.29 14.99 24.64
N ASN A 137 -0.32 16.15 24.34
CA ASN A 137 -1.25 16.83 25.22
C ASN A 137 -2.70 16.33 25.04
N ALA A 138 -2.96 15.51 24.00
CA ALA A 138 -4.23 14.82 23.88
C ALA A 138 -4.24 13.55 24.75
N GLU A 139 -5.42 13.10 25.12
CA GLU A 139 -5.60 11.84 25.84
C GLU A 139 -5.44 10.68 24.82
N TYR A 140 -4.19 10.35 24.49
CA TYR A 140 -3.90 9.25 23.57
C TYR A 140 -4.08 7.88 24.24
N CYS A 141 -4.47 6.89 23.46
CA CYS A 141 -4.67 5.53 23.95
C CYS A 141 -3.33 4.88 24.34
N PHE A 142 -3.24 4.44 25.60
CA PHE A 142 -2.17 3.56 26.06
C PHE A 142 -2.70 2.55 27.07
N ASN A 143 -2.79 1.30 26.66
CA ASN A 143 -3.19 0.18 27.50
C ASN A 143 -1.91 -0.55 27.96
N PRO A 144 -1.51 -0.47 29.24
CA PRO A 144 -0.33 -1.18 29.73
C PRO A 144 -0.47 -2.69 29.57
N LEU A 145 0.51 -3.29 28.95
CA LEU A 145 0.54 -4.75 28.75
C LEU A 145 1.29 -5.44 29.89
N ILE A 146 0.81 -6.61 30.27
CA ILE A 146 1.40 -7.43 31.32
C ILE A 146 1.88 -8.75 30.68
N GLU A 147 3.06 -9.20 31.09
CA GLU A 147 3.59 -10.51 30.69
C GLU A 147 4.08 -11.30 31.91
N LYS A 148 4.07 -12.64 31.79
CA LYS A 148 4.63 -13.51 32.81
C LYS A 148 6.16 -13.37 32.84
N ARG A 149 6.71 -13.38 34.04
CA ARG A 149 8.16 -13.43 34.24
C ARG A 149 8.65 -14.86 33.99
N GLU A 150 9.81 -15.00 33.37
CA GLU A 150 10.50 -16.30 33.25
C GLU A 150 10.79 -16.88 34.62
N ASN A 151 11.21 -16.04 35.55
CA ASN A 151 11.44 -16.39 36.95
C ASN A 151 10.69 -15.45 37.87
N PRO A 152 9.83 -15.95 38.76
CA PRO A 152 9.18 -15.14 39.79
C PRO A 152 10.21 -14.39 40.65
N VAL A 153 9.89 -13.16 40.99
CA VAL A 153 10.78 -12.30 41.80
C VAL A 153 10.14 -11.97 43.12
N LYS A 154 10.86 -12.14 44.20
CA LYS A 154 10.46 -11.60 45.52
C LYS A 154 10.63 -10.09 45.54
N GLN A 155 9.55 -9.37 45.61
CA GLN A 155 9.51 -7.90 45.70
C GLN A 155 9.12 -7.45 47.08
N LEU A 156 9.86 -6.49 47.62
CA LEU A 156 9.58 -5.87 48.89
C LEU A 156 8.22 -5.17 48.84
N MET A 157 7.32 -5.48 49.77
CA MET A 157 6.03 -4.84 49.87
C MET A 157 6.21 -3.42 50.43
N ARG A 158 5.47 -2.47 49.82
CA ARG A 158 5.40 -1.09 50.31
C ARG A 158 3.98 -0.73 50.72
N LYS A 159 3.82 0.04 51.80
CA LYS A 159 2.56 0.63 52.20
C LYS A 159 2.69 2.16 52.26
N LYS A 160 1.59 2.85 51.96
CA LYS A 160 1.55 4.31 52.13
C LYS A 160 1.16 4.65 53.57
N VAL A 161 1.98 5.45 54.25
CA VAL A 161 1.67 6.02 55.55
C VAL A 161 1.95 7.53 55.43
N ASP A 162 0.96 8.34 55.73
CA ASP A 162 1.01 9.81 55.61
C ASP A 162 1.52 10.30 54.24
N GLY A 163 1.05 9.68 53.14
CA GLY A 163 1.44 10.01 51.77
C GLY A 163 2.83 9.50 51.34
N LYS A 164 3.63 8.96 52.28
CA LYS A 164 4.96 8.40 51.97
C LYS A 164 4.92 6.89 51.81
N ALA A 165 5.61 6.37 50.78
CA ALA A 165 5.76 4.95 50.59
C ALA A 165 6.87 4.39 51.47
N ILE A 166 6.51 3.59 52.48
CA ILE A 166 7.42 2.90 53.40
C ILE A 166 7.37 1.37 53.14
N ASN A 167 8.45 0.68 53.55
CA ASN A 167 8.49 -0.77 53.49
C ASN A 167 7.50 -1.38 54.46
N ALA A 168 6.69 -2.32 53.99
CA ALA A 168 5.76 -3.07 54.84
C ALA A 168 6.55 -4.02 55.76
N ARG A 169 6.10 -4.09 57.00
CA ARG A 169 6.63 -5.01 58.02
C ARG A 169 5.48 -5.81 58.63
N ASP A 170 5.78 -7.07 59.04
CA ASP A 170 4.87 -7.90 59.76
C ASP A 170 4.74 -7.47 61.23
N GLU A 171 3.94 -8.18 62.04
CA GLU A 171 3.73 -7.86 63.45
C GLU A 171 5.01 -8.01 64.30
N GLN A 172 6.01 -8.79 63.79
CA GLN A 172 7.31 -8.97 64.43
C GLN A 172 8.35 -7.95 63.95
N GLY A 173 7.98 -7.04 63.03
CA GLY A 173 8.88 -6.02 62.48
C GLY A 173 9.71 -6.48 61.29
N ASN A 174 9.56 -7.70 60.78
CA ASN A 174 10.29 -8.19 59.62
C ASN A 174 9.74 -7.58 58.32
N LEU A 175 10.60 -7.46 57.32
CA LEU A 175 10.20 -6.97 55.98
C LEU A 175 9.31 -7.98 55.29
N MET A 176 8.16 -7.50 54.80
CA MET A 176 7.23 -8.32 54.03
C MET A 176 7.59 -8.33 52.56
N TYR A 177 7.52 -9.52 51.91
CA TYR A 177 7.77 -9.72 50.50
C TYR A 177 6.55 -10.35 49.84
N GLN A 178 6.33 -9.99 48.58
CA GLN A 178 5.38 -10.69 47.71
C GLN A 178 6.11 -11.31 46.54
N VAL A 179 5.66 -12.46 46.08
CA VAL A 179 6.14 -13.06 44.84
C VAL A 179 5.39 -12.39 43.67
N ARG A 180 6.15 -11.85 42.74
CA ARG A 180 5.62 -11.29 41.49
C ARG A 180 5.93 -12.22 40.34
N GLU A 181 4.90 -12.84 39.81
CA GLU A 181 4.95 -13.72 38.65
C GLU A 181 4.78 -12.96 37.34
N GLU A 182 4.27 -11.75 37.42
CA GLU A 182 3.99 -10.88 36.28
C GLU A 182 4.79 -9.58 36.36
N LYS A 183 5.01 -8.97 35.20
CA LYS A 183 5.62 -7.65 35.04
C LYS A 183 4.95 -6.86 33.92
N LEU A 184 5.03 -5.55 33.99
CA LEU A 184 4.75 -4.70 32.83
C LEU A 184 5.74 -5.01 31.70
N VAL A 185 5.23 -5.04 30.48
CA VAL A 185 6.05 -5.18 29.27
C VAL A 185 7.00 -3.99 29.18
N ASP A 186 8.28 -4.27 29.02
CA ASP A 186 9.32 -3.26 28.77
C ASP A 186 9.45 -2.95 27.26
N ASN A 187 10.38 -2.08 26.86
CA ASN A 187 10.61 -1.72 25.46
C ASN A 187 11.55 -2.69 24.72
N VAL A 188 11.94 -3.81 25.32
CA VAL A 188 12.66 -4.88 24.64
C VAL A 188 11.76 -6.10 24.49
N TRP A 189 11.17 -6.21 23.32
CA TRP A 189 10.17 -7.24 23.04
C TRP A 189 10.82 -8.51 22.53
N ARG A 190 10.79 -9.58 23.34
CA ARG A 190 11.34 -10.89 23.01
C ARG A 190 10.27 -11.74 22.36
N ILE A 191 10.11 -11.59 21.06
CA ILE A 191 9.13 -12.32 20.25
C ILE A 191 9.90 -13.04 19.13
N SER A 192 9.68 -14.34 18.97
CA SER A 192 10.31 -15.13 17.90
C SER A 192 9.91 -14.63 16.52
N MET A 193 10.83 -14.63 15.57
CA MET A 193 10.47 -14.51 14.16
C MET A 193 9.86 -15.81 13.65
N LEU A 194 9.02 -15.71 12.62
CA LEU A 194 8.42 -16.88 11.99
C LEU A 194 9.49 -17.74 11.30
N GLN A 195 9.47 -19.02 11.59
CA GLN A 195 10.33 -20.01 10.96
C GLN A 195 9.58 -20.77 9.85
N PRO A 196 10.27 -21.40 8.89
CA PRO A 196 9.64 -22.24 7.88
C PRO A 196 8.75 -23.37 8.43
N ALA A 197 9.03 -23.80 9.66
CA ALA A 197 8.26 -24.83 10.37
C ALA A 197 6.92 -24.34 10.97
N ASP A 198 6.71 -23.02 11.05
CA ASP A 198 5.51 -22.42 11.67
C ASP A 198 4.29 -22.49 10.75
N LYS A 199 3.86 -23.71 10.40
CA LYS A 199 2.78 -23.96 9.42
C LYS A 199 1.42 -23.39 9.82
N LYS A 200 1.18 -23.09 11.10
CA LYS A 200 -0.10 -22.55 11.58
C LYS A 200 -0.29 -21.08 11.23
N GLU A 201 0.76 -20.28 11.37
CA GLU A 201 0.70 -18.84 11.19
C GLU A 201 1.27 -18.41 9.83
N ARG A 202 2.28 -19.12 9.35
CA ARG A 202 2.99 -18.76 8.11
C ARG A 202 2.13 -19.04 6.88
N ILE A 203 1.87 -18.00 6.10
CA ILE A 203 1.10 -18.07 4.84
C ILE A 203 1.98 -18.14 3.59
N GLY A 204 3.32 -18.12 3.74
CA GLY A 204 4.28 -18.14 2.64
C GLY A 204 4.71 -16.77 2.13
N TYR A 205 4.16 -15.67 2.65
CA TYR A 205 4.60 -14.33 2.28
C TYR A 205 5.98 -14.02 2.90
N PRO A 206 6.98 -13.57 2.10
CA PRO A 206 8.39 -13.55 2.51
C PRO A 206 8.69 -12.69 3.75
N THR A 207 8.07 -11.53 3.88
CA THR A 207 8.33 -10.54 4.94
C THR A 207 7.28 -10.56 6.05
N GLN A 208 6.50 -11.64 6.16
CA GLN A 208 5.45 -11.75 7.16
C GLN A 208 5.99 -11.55 8.59
N LYS A 209 5.39 -10.61 9.31
CA LYS A 209 5.66 -10.38 10.73
C LYS A 209 4.82 -11.32 11.62
N PRO A 210 5.30 -11.69 12.83
CA PRO A 210 4.53 -12.50 13.77
C PRO A 210 3.27 -11.78 14.25
N GLU A 211 2.15 -12.51 14.38
CA GLU A 211 0.89 -11.96 14.92
C GLU A 211 1.07 -11.42 16.34
N ALA A 212 1.87 -12.09 17.18
CA ALA A 212 2.18 -11.65 18.53
C ALA A 212 2.81 -10.25 18.60
N LEU A 213 3.59 -9.85 17.58
CA LEU A 213 4.17 -8.52 17.50
C LEU A 213 3.09 -7.46 17.24
N LEU A 214 2.23 -7.72 16.26
CA LEU A 214 1.14 -6.81 15.89
C LEU A 214 0.07 -6.75 16.97
N GLN A 215 -0.18 -7.87 17.68
CA GLN A 215 -1.09 -7.91 18.81
C GLN A 215 -0.64 -6.93 19.89
N ARG A 216 0.63 -6.95 20.31
CA ARG A 216 1.15 -6.00 21.31
C ARG A 216 0.97 -4.55 20.87
N ILE A 217 1.25 -4.23 19.61
CA ILE A 217 1.11 -2.87 19.08
C ILE A 217 -0.35 -2.42 19.11
N ILE A 218 -1.25 -3.25 18.61
CA ILE A 218 -2.67 -2.91 18.48
C ILE A 218 -3.33 -2.82 19.85
N GLU A 219 -3.09 -3.79 20.75
CA GLU A 219 -3.66 -3.79 22.10
C GLU A 219 -3.20 -2.58 22.92
N CYS A 220 -1.92 -2.23 22.86
CA CYS A 220 -1.41 -1.11 23.69
C CYS A 220 -1.87 0.26 23.20
N ALA A 221 -2.17 0.44 21.90
CA ALA A 221 -2.40 1.75 21.30
C ALA A 221 -3.82 1.98 20.77
N THR A 222 -4.73 1.02 20.94
CA THR A 222 -6.11 1.12 20.48
C THR A 222 -7.11 0.44 21.42
N ASN A 223 -8.38 0.82 21.27
CA ASN A 223 -9.54 0.17 21.88
C ASN A 223 -10.39 -0.54 20.81
N GLU A 224 -11.37 -1.37 21.24
CA GLU A 224 -12.31 -1.98 20.30
C GLU A 224 -13.07 -0.94 19.50
N GLY A 225 -13.23 -1.19 18.20
CA GLY A 225 -13.89 -0.28 17.25
C GLY A 225 -12.99 0.80 16.64
N ASP A 226 -11.77 1.01 17.17
CA ASP A 226 -10.79 1.93 16.61
C ASP A 226 -10.30 1.49 15.21
N ILE A 227 -9.81 2.42 14.42
CA ILE A 227 -9.34 2.18 13.05
C ILE A 227 -7.81 2.04 13.02
N VAL A 228 -7.36 0.87 12.58
CA VAL A 228 -5.95 0.54 12.35
C VAL A 228 -5.63 0.61 10.86
N LEU A 229 -4.61 1.36 10.48
CA LEU A 229 -4.13 1.45 9.11
C LEU A 229 -2.75 0.81 8.97
N ASP A 230 -2.61 -0.05 7.96
CA ASP A 230 -1.32 -0.54 7.48
C ASP A 230 -1.14 -0.14 6.00
N PRO A 231 -0.27 0.85 5.71
CA PRO A 231 -0.04 1.31 4.34
C PRO A 231 0.94 0.44 3.53
N PHE A 232 1.43 -0.66 4.11
CA PHE A 232 2.30 -1.67 3.49
C PHE A 232 1.86 -3.06 3.92
N VAL A 233 0.59 -3.41 3.65
CA VAL A 233 -0.10 -4.53 4.30
C VAL A 233 0.52 -5.91 4.02
N GLY A 234 1.26 -6.08 2.92
CA GLY A 234 1.95 -7.31 2.57
C GLY A 234 1.07 -8.56 2.72
N GLY A 235 1.49 -9.49 3.58
CA GLY A 235 0.75 -10.72 3.90
C GLY A 235 -0.47 -10.54 4.82
N GLY A 236 -0.88 -9.30 5.15
CA GLY A 236 -2.10 -9.02 5.89
C GLY A 236 -2.06 -9.33 7.38
N THR A 237 -0.88 -9.40 8.01
CA THR A 237 -0.79 -9.72 9.44
C THR A 237 -1.48 -8.68 10.29
N THR A 238 -1.21 -7.39 10.05
CA THR A 238 -1.79 -6.28 10.81
C THR A 238 -3.31 -6.27 10.75
N ILE A 239 -3.90 -6.37 9.55
CA ILE A 239 -5.34 -6.34 9.38
C ILE A 239 -6.01 -7.58 10.00
N ALA A 240 -5.35 -8.73 9.92
CA ALA A 240 -5.85 -9.96 10.50
C ALA A 240 -5.88 -9.91 12.04
N VAL A 241 -4.86 -9.32 12.66
CA VAL A 241 -4.81 -9.11 14.11
C VAL A 241 -5.80 -8.02 14.55
N ALA A 242 -5.90 -6.92 13.79
CA ALA A 242 -6.88 -5.86 14.05
C ALA A 242 -8.31 -6.39 14.05
N ASP A 243 -8.68 -7.19 13.03
CA ASP A 243 -9.97 -7.86 12.94
C ASP A 243 -10.18 -8.81 14.13
N GLN A 244 -9.15 -9.57 14.52
CA GLN A 244 -9.20 -10.46 15.68
C GLN A 244 -9.52 -9.75 16.97
N LEU A 245 -9.04 -8.56 17.13
CA LEU A 245 -9.19 -7.74 18.31
C LEU A 245 -10.40 -6.79 18.24
N ASN A 246 -11.32 -7.00 17.30
CA ASN A 246 -12.51 -6.17 17.06
C ASN A 246 -12.18 -4.70 16.69
N ARG A 247 -11.05 -4.45 16.03
CA ARG A 247 -10.72 -3.14 15.45
C ARG A 247 -11.17 -3.11 14.00
N LYS A 248 -11.56 -1.94 13.52
CA LYS A 248 -11.70 -1.68 12.09
C LYS A 248 -10.31 -1.54 11.48
N TRP A 249 -10.18 -1.83 10.19
CA TRP A 249 -8.86 -1.81 9.57
C TRP A 249 -8.89 -1.34 8.11
N ILE A 250 -7.77 -0.77 7.69
CA ILE A 250 -7.48 -0.41 6.31
C ILE A 250 -6.10 -0.97 5.99
N GLY A 251 -6.00 -1.82 4.97
CA GLY A 251 -4.72 -2.32 4.45
C GLY A 251 -4.49 -1.82 3.04
N ILE A 252 -3.31 -1.30 2.75
CA ILE A 252 -2.94 -0.79 1.42
C ILE A 252 -1.68 -1.51 0.96
N ASP A 253 -1.65 -1.92 -0.30
CA ASP A 253 -0.45 -2.41 -0.98
C ASP A 253 -0.55 -2.12 -2.47
N GLN A 254 0.58 -1.98 -3.13
CA GLN A 254 0.64 -1.86 -4.59
C GLN A 254 0.73 -3.22 -5.28
N SER A 255 1.08 -4.27 -4.54
CA SER A 255 1.19 -5.64 -5.04
C SER A 255 -0.17 -6.33 -5.09
N VAL A 256 -0.56 -6.81 -6.27
CA VAL A 256 -1.77 -7.64 -6.44
C VAL A 256 -1.65 -8.92 -5.62
N MET A 257 -0.45 -9.48 -5.53
CA MET A 257 -0.19 -10.70 -4.77
C MET A 257 -0.40 -10.45 -3.27
N ALA A 258 0.12 -9.35 -2.73
CA ALA A 258 -0.09 -8.95 -1.33
C ALA A 258 -1.58 -8.86 -1.00
N ILE A 259 -2.35 -8.16 -1.84
CA ILE A 259 -3.81 -8.02 -1.64
C ILE A 259 -4.53 -9.37 -1.75
N LYS A 260 -4.17 -10.22 -2.74
CA LYS A 260 -4.77 -11.57 -2.86
C LYS A 260 -4.47 -12.43 -1.65
N VAL A 261 -3.22 -12.44 -1.18
CA VAL A 261 -2.80 -13.21 -0.01
C VAL A 261 -3.52 -12.71 1.26
N SER A 262 -3.59 -11.38 1.42
CA SER A 262 -4.33 -10.74 2.52
C SER A 262 -5.82 -11.09 2.48
N ASP A 263 -6.47 -11.03 1.32
CA ASP A 263 -7.88 -11.40 1.13
C ASP A 263 -8.14 -12.88 1.45
N LEU A 264 -7.27 -13.78 0.99
CA LEU A 264 -7.36 -15.21 1.32
C LEU A 264 -7.19 -15.46 2.83
N ARG A 265 -6.27 -14.75 3.48
CA ARG A 265 -6.08 -14.81 4.94
C ARG A 265 -7.33 -14.37 5.68
N MET A 266 -7.93 -13.26 5.26
CA MET A 266 -9.16 -12.75 5.87
C MET A 266 -10.35 -13.70 5.64
N LYS A 267 -10.50 -14.28 4.45
CA LYS A 267 -11.53 -15.28 4.13
C LYS A 267 -11.37 -16.53 4.97
N LYS A 268 -10.17 -17.08 5.09
CA LYS A 268 -9.89 -18.26 5.91
C LYS A 268 -10.25 -18.05 7.38
N ARG A 269 -10.00 -16.83 7.91
CA ARG A 269 -10.40 -16.47 9.28
C ARG A 269 -11.90 -16.31 9.44
N ALA A 270 -12.60 -15.89 8.40
CA ALA A 270 -14.06 -15.73 8.42
C ALA A 270 -14.81 -17.07 8.49
N ASP A 271 -14.16 -18.19 8.17
CA ASP A 271 -14.73 -19.55 8.26
C ASP A 271 -14.71 -20.12 9.69
N ASP A 272 -14.12 -19.39 10.65
CA ASP A 272 -14.16 -19.79 12.06
C ASP A 272 -15.57 -19.55 12.63
N LEU A 273 -16.28 -20.65 12.95
CA LEU A 273 -17.68 -20.72 13.38
C LEU A 273 -18.02 -19.86 14.61
N PHE A 274 -17.03 -19.46 15.39
CA PHE A 274 -17.20 -18.70 16.63
C PHE A 274 -16.96 -17.20 16.49
N ARG A 275 -16.68 -16.70 15.27
CA ARG A 275 -16.35 -15.30 15.03
C ARG A 275 -17.47 -14.52 14.36
N LYS A 276 -17.70 -13.31 14.88
CA LYS A 276 -18.55 -12.33 14.21
C LYS A 276 -17.78 -11.78 13.00
N LYS A 277 -18.20 -12.19 11.80
CA LYS A 277 -17.62 -11.74 10.55
C LYS A 277 -17.81 -10.22 10.38
N GLN A 278 -16.71 -9.47 10.28
CA GLN A 278 -16.79 -8.08 9.85
C GLN A 278 -16.80 -8.04 8.32
N PRO A 279 -17.75 -7.36 7.69
CA PRO A 279 -17.75 -7.18 6.24
C PRO A 279 -16.59 -6.26 5.85
N TYR A 280 -15.86 -6.62 4.81
CA TYR A 280 -14.82 -5.77 4.21
C TYR A 280 -14.94 -5.77 2.69
N GLU A 281 -14.35 -4.77 2.06
CA GLU A 281 -14.32 -4.60 0.61
C GLU A 281 -12.88 -4.56 0.12
N VAL A 282 -12.60 -5.28 -0.97
CA VAL A 282 -11.33 -5.18 -1.68
C VAL A 282 -11.49 -4.16 -2.81
N ILE A 283 -10.87 -2.99 -2.63
CA ILE A 283 -10.90 -1.92 -3.63
C ILE A 283 -9.72 -2.12 -4.57
N LEU A 284 -10.03 -2.44 -5.83
CA LEU A 284 -9.03 -2.53 -6.89
C LEU A 284 -8.95 -1.19 -7.61
N PRO A 285 -7.74 -0.69 -7.95
CA PRO A 285 -7.61 0.54 -8.71
C PRO A 285 -8.21 0.32 -10.08
N THR A 286 -9.07 1.22 -10.48
CA THR A 286 -9.51 1.31 -11.86
C THR A 286 -8.54 2.20 -12.61
N PHE A 287 -7.85 1.66 -13.61
CA PHE A 287 -6.85 2.40 -14.36
C PHE A 287 -7.48 3.31 -15.42
N ASP A 288 -6.90 4.48 -15.62
CA ASP A 288 -7.26 5.38 -16.71
C ASP A 288 -6.82 4.75 -18.06
N LEU A 289 -7.78 4.39 -18.90
CA LEU A 289 -7.53 3.79 -20.20
C LEU A 289 -6.61 4.65 -21.08
N LYS A 290 -6.72 5.99 -21.04
CA LYS A 290 -5.88 6.88 -21.85
C LYS A 290 -4.44 6.84 -21.38
N LYS A 291 -4.21 6.84 -20.06
CA LYS A 291 -2.86 6.70 -19.48
C LYS A 291 -2.25 5.35 -19.83
N LEU A 292 -3.01 4.25 -19.70
CA LEU A 292 -2.57 2.91 -20.10
C LEU A 292 -2.16 2.86 -21.58
N GLN A 293 -2.95 3.47 -22.44
CA GLN A 293 -2.65 3.56 -23.88
C GLN A 293 -1.47 4.48 -24.20
N ALA A 294 -1.11 5.42 -23.33
CA ALA A 294 0.01 6.35 -23.50
C ALA A 294 1.36 5.81 -22.98
N THR A 295 1.36 4.81 -22.08
CA THR A 295 2.59 4.18 -21.56
C THR A 295 3.47 3.65 -22.70
N GLY A 296 4.80 3.59 -22.56
CA GLY A 296 5.71 3.00 -23.55
C GLY A 296 5.37 1.55 -23.91
N GLY A 297 5.62 1.12 -25.15
CA GLY A 297 5.21 -0.24 -25.60
C GLY A 297 5.82 -1.32 -24.72
N LYS A 298 7.16 -1.32 -24.57
CA LYS A 298 7.88 -2.35 -23.80
C LYS A 298 7.60 -2.30 -22.31
N GLU A 299 7.53 -1.11 -21.72
CA GLU A 299 7.15 -0.92 -20.32
C GLU A 299 5.75 -1.46 -20.03
N PHE A 300 4.82 -1.23 -20.96
CA PHE A 300 3.46 -1.74 -20.84
C PHE A 300 3.42 -3.27 -20.90
N GLU A 301 4.16 -3.89 -21.83
CA GLU A 301 4.24 -5.35 -21.98
C GLU A 301 4.79 -5.99 -20.70
N ILE A 302 5.92 -5.51 -20.21
CA ILE A 302 6.54 -5.93 -18.95
C ILE A 302 5.53 -5.82 -17.79
N TRP A 303 4.90 -4.66 -17.65
CA TRP A 303 3.96 -4.40 -16.56
C TRP A 303 2.71 -5.30 -16.63
N ILE A 304 2.17 -5.58 -17.85
CA ILE A 304 1.01 -6.48 -17.99
C ILE A 304 1.37 -7.94 -17.70
N VAL A 305 2.53 -8.40 -18.18
CA VAL A 305 3.00 -9.76 -17.85
C VAL A 305 3.11 -9.94 -16.36
N ASP A 306 3.67 -8.95 -15.67
CA ASP A 306 3.79 -8.86 -14.24
C ASP A 306 2.41 -8.93 -13.55
N LYS A 307 1.47 -8.07 -13.92
CA LYS A 307 0.12 -8.06 -13.36
C LYS A 307 -0.66 -9.36 -13.64
N PHE A 308 -0.31 -10.07 -14.69
CA PHE A 308 -0.85 -11.39 -14.99
C PHE A 308 -0.26 -12.49 -14.08
N GLY A 309 0.87 -12.22 -13.40
CA GLY A 309 1.60 -13.15 -12.54
C GLY A 309 2.61 -14.00 -13.32
N GLY A 310 3.12 -13.44 -14.41
CA GLY A 310 4.20 -14.03 -15.22
C GLY A 310 5.55 -13.37 -14.94
N VAL A 311 6.60 -13.90 -15.55
CA VAL A 311 7.97 -13.39 -15.56
C VAL A 311 8.20 -12.69 -16.90
N PRO A 312 8.39 -11.36 -16.95
CA PRO A 312 8.58 -10.64 -18.19
C PRO A 312 9.97 -10.87 -18.80
N ASN A 313 10.07 -10.83 -20.13
CA ASN A 313 11.33 -10.87 -20.85
C ASN A 313 11.99 -9.49 -20.85
N GLU A 314 13.11 -9.35 -20.13
CA GLU A 314 13.82 -8.08 -19.97
C GLU A 314 14.65 -7.65 -21.18
N LYS A 315 15.23 -8.59 -21.89
CA LYS A 315 16.11 -8.30 -23.03
C LYS A 315 15.30 -8.22 -24.30
N GLY A 316 15.18 -7.03 -24.86
CA GLY A 316 14.78 -6.85 -26.27
C GLY A 316 15.81 -7.52 -27.17
N GLY A 317 15.49 -8.68 -27.67
CA GLY A 317 16.31 -9.49 -28.54
C GLY A 317 15.46 -10.30 -29.49
N LYS A 318 15.98 -11.39 -30.03
CA LYS A 318 15.25 -12.34 -30.89
C LYS A 318 14.26 -13.21 -30.10
N ASP A 319 13.35 -12.57 -29.37
CA ASP A 319 12.32 -13.22 -28.53
C ASP A 319 11.08 -13.64 -29.31
N PHE A 320 11.15 -13.58 -30.65
CA PHE A 320 10.08 -13.98 -31.61
C PHE A 320 8.69 -13.41 -31.22
N GLY A 321 8.63 -12.36 -30.38
CA GLY A 321 7.39 -11.73 -29.94
C GLY A 321 6.76 -12.36 -28.68
N ILE A 322 7.54 -13.08 -27.86
CA ILE A 322 7.16 -13.54 -26.55
C ILE A 322 7.57 -12.48 -25.53
N ASP A 323 6.62 -11.93 -24.79
CA ASP A 323 6.85 -10.82 -23.85
C ASP A 323 7.15 -11.31 -22.44
N GLY A 324 6.92 -12.58 -22.15
CA GLY A 324 7.24 -13.24 -20.88
C GLY A 324 6.70 -14.67 -20.80
N HIS A 325 6.83 -15.28 -19.62
CA HIS A 325 6.39 -16.64 -19.35
C HIS A 325 5.63 -16.71 -18.03
N THR A 326 4.72 -17.66 -17.88
CA THR A 326 4.16 -18.00 -16.58
C THR A 326 5.24 -18.63 -15.69
N GLN A 327 4.96 -18.81 -14.40
CA GLN A 327 5.84 -19.52 -13.46
C GLN A 327 6.13 -20.97 -13.88
N TYR A 328 5.32 -21.53 -14.77
CA TYR A 328 5.48 -22.88 -15.32
C TYR A 328 6.13 -22.89 -16.72
N GLY A 329 6.66 -21.74 -17.15
CA GLY A 329 7.32 -21.60 -18.45
C GLY A 329 6.38 -21.41 -19.64
N THR A 330 5.04 -21.34 -19.44
CA THR A 330 4.09 -21.14 -20.55
C THR A 330 4.22 -19.74 -21.14
N PRO A 331 4.47 -19.58 -22.46
CA PRO A 331 4.70 -18.30 -23.10
C PRO A 331 3.52 -17.33 -23.03
N ILE A 332 3.82 -16.04 -22.89
CA ILE A 332 2.85 -14.94 -22.85
C ILE A 332 3.22 -13.91 -23.90
N GLN A 333 2.25 -13.50 -24.70
CA GLN A 333 2.36 -12.37 -25.62
C GLN A 333 1.36 -11.27 -25.24
N VAL A 334 1.79 -10.02 -25.18
CA VAL A 334 0.95 -8.85 -24.89
C VAL A 334 0.85 -7.96 -26.12
N LYS A 335 -0.37 -7.51 -26.45
CA LYS A 335 -0.61 -6.57 -27.55
C LYS A 335 -1.34 -5.33 -27.07
N LYS A 336 -0.66 -4.20 -27.14
CA LYS A 336 -1.15 -2.89 -26.73
C LYS A 336 -2.00 -2.17 -27.81
N TRP A 337 -2.43 -2.85 -28.84
CA TRP A 337 -3.10 -2.22 -29.95
C TRP A 337 -4.49 -1.67 -29.58
N LYS A 338 -4.82 -0.48 -30.14
CA LYS A 338 -6.16 0.10 -30.04
C LYS A 338 -7.20 -0.64 -30.89
N LYS A 339 -6.74 -1.36 -31.94
CA LYS A 339 -7.57 -2.20 -32.79
C LYS A 339 -7.60 -3.62 -32.23
N PRO A 340 -8.70 -4.35 -32.41
CA PRO A 340 -8.78 -5.76 -32.03
C PRO A 340 -7.66 -6.58 -32.64
N VAL A 341 -7.08 -7.47 -31.84
CA VAL A 341 -6.01 -8.37 -32.27
C VAL A 341 -6.61 -9.47 -33.19
N GLY A 342 -6.00 -9.67 -34.35
CA GLY A 342 -6.48 -10.60 -35.39
C GLY A 342 -5.68 -11.90 -35.45
N ARG A 343 -6.07 -12.75 -36.43
CA ARG A 343 -5.50 -14.07 -36.65
C ARG A 343 -4.01 -14.07 -36.94
N ASP A 344 -3.49 -13.04 -37.63
CA ASP A 344 -2.05 -12.95 -37.98
C ASP A 344 -1.17 -12.98 -36.72
N THR A 345 -1.65 -12.40 -35.61
CA THR A 345 -0.96 -12.44 -34.32
C THR A 345 -0.92 -13.86 -33.75
N LEU A 346 -2.02 -14.62 -33.87
CA LEU A 346 -2.07 -16.01 -33.42
C LEU A 346 -1.10 -16.89 -34.21
N ASP A 347 -1.08 -16.75 -35.53
CA ASP A 347 -0.21 -17.55 -36.41
C ASP A 347 1.28 -17.26 -36.14
N ALA A 348 1.64 -15.98 -35.92
CA ALA A 348 2.96 -15.60 -35.52
C ALA A 348 3.32 -16.14 -34.12
N PHE A 349 2.41 -16.06 -33.16
CA PHE A 349 2.60 -16.56 -31.80
C PHE A 349 2.77 -18.06 -31.74
N LEU A 350 1.99 -18.84 -32.52
CA LEU A 350 2.14 -20.30 -32.65
C LEU A 350 3.52 -20.70 -33.16
N THR A 351 4.08 -19.90 -34.05
CA THR A 351 5.45 -20.11 -34.54
C THR A 351 6.46 -19.79 -33.46
N ALA A 352 6.25 -18.69 -32.73
CA ALA A 352 7.13 -18.24 -31.65
C ALA A 352 7.23 -19.27 -30.52
N ILE A 353 6.10 -19.76 -30.01
CA ILE A 353 6.08 -20.69 -28.87
C ILE A 353 6.73 -22.06 -29.21
N LYS A 354 6.63 -22.52 -30.45
CA LYS A 354 7.33 -23.73 -30.91
C LYS A 354 8.85 -23.54 -31.00
N ASN A 355 9.29 -22.31 -31.32
CA ASN A 355 10.71 -21.97 -31.38
C ASN A 355 11.32 -21.67 -30.00
N ASP A 356 10.51 -21.26 -29.05
CA ASP A 356 10.93 -20.93 -27.69
C ASP A 356 11.24 -22.21 -26.90
N ASP A 357 10.23 -23.04 -26.66
CA ASP A 357 10.38 -24.36 -26.01
C ASP A 357 9.43 -25.41 -26.67
N ASN A 358 9.92 -26.05 -27.69
CA ASN A 358 9.14 -27.08 -28.40
C ASN A 358 8.81 -28.29 -27.50
N TYR A 359 9.65 -28.63 -26.56
CA TYR A 359 9.40 -29.74 -25.64
C TYR A 359 8.22 -29.44 -24.74
N LEU A 360 8.21 -28.26 -24.11
CA LEU A 360 7.10 -27.83 -23.27
C LEU A 360 5.80 -27.68 -24.08
N PHE A 361 5.89 -27.12 -25.28
CA PHE A 361 4.74 -27.02 -26.20
C PHE A 361 4.08 -28.36 -26.47
N GLU A 362 4.86 -29.36 -26.93
CA GLU A 362 4.34 -30.69 -27.26
C GLU A 362 3.84 -31.46 -26.04
N LYS A 363 4.50 -31.27 -24.87
CA LYS A 363 4.04 -31.79 -23.60
C LYS A 363 2.67 -31.22 -23.21
N ASN A 364 2.52 -29.88 -23.18
CA ASN A 364 1.26 -29.23 -22.83
C ASN A 364 0.13 -29.61 -23.78
N LYS A 365 0.41 -29.69 -25.08
CA LYS A 365 -0.52 -30.17 -26.10
C LYS A 365 -1.01 -31.59 -25.80
N LYS A 366 -0.10 -32.51 -25.51
CA LYS A 366 -0.41 -33.93 -25.22
C LYS A 366 -1.21 -34.09 -23.91
N GLU A 367 -0.92 -33.24 -22.92
CA GLU A 367 -1.57 -33.29 -21.62
C GLU A 367 -2.86 -32.43 -21.55
N GLY A 368 -3.27 -31.81 -22.65
CA GLY A 368 -4.44 -30.94 -22.72
C GLY A 368 -4.30 -29.68 -21.86
N GLN A 369 -3.05 -29.20 -21.67
CA GLN A 369 -2.75 -28.00 -20.93
C GLN A 369 -2.61 -26.78 -21.84
N ILE A 370 -2.58 -25.58 -21.22
CA ILE A 370 -2.45 -24.32 -21.97
C ILE A 370 -1.04 -24.22 -22.56
N CYS A 371 -0.98 -24.04 -23.88
CA CYS A 371 0.27 -23.92 -24.66
C CYS A 371 0.78 -22.47 -24.72
N GLY A 372 -0.07 -21.48 -24.48
CA GLY A 372 0.32 -20.06 -24.46
C GLY A 372 -0.84 -19.11 -24.18
N PHE A 373 -0.50 -17.86 -23.83
CA PHE A 373 -1.45 -16.79 -23.56
C PHE A 373 -1.22 -15.61 -24.52
N ILE A 374 -2.30 -15.07 -25.08
CA ILE A 374 -2.28 -13.77 -25.76
C ILE A 374 -3.13 -12.80 -24.96
N ILE A 375 -2.54 -11.67 -24.56
CA ILE A 375 -3.17 -10.65 -23.72
C ILE A 375 -3.36 -9.38 -24.54
N ALA A 376 -4.58 -8.85 -24.64
CA ALA A 376 -4.87 -7.65 -25.40
C ALA A 376 -6.05 -6.86 -24.86
N PHE A 377 -6.24 -5.62 -25.34
CA PHE A 377 -7.42 -4.81 -25.04
C PHE A 377 -8.69 -5.40 -25.66
N ASP A 378 -8.58 -5.93 -26.89
CA ASP A 378 -9.68 -6.54 -27.61
C ASP A 378 -9.23 -7.55 -28.66
N PHE A 379 -10.11 -8.49 -29.03
CA PHE A 379 -9.88 -9.55 -29.97
C PHE A 379 -10.95 -9.53 -31.07
N SER A 380 -10.53 -9.78 -32.31
CA SER A 380 -11.44 -9.90 -33.43
C SER A 380 -12.12 -11.28 -33.44
N LYS A 381 -13.26 -11.41 -34.15
CA LYS A 381 -13.99 -12.67 -34.25
C LYS A 381 -13.20 -13.78 -34.90
N ASP A 382 -12.31 -13.44 -35.85
CA ASP A 382 -11.49 -14.41 -36.57
C ASP A 382 -10.45 -15.08 -35.67
N ILE A 383 -9.76 -14.36 -34.77
CA ILE A 383 -8.83 -14.99 -33.82
C ILE A 383 -9.57 -15.89 -32.82
N ILE A 384 -10.73 -15.44 -32.30
CA ILE A 384 -11.54 -16.24 -31.37
C ILE A 384 -11.96 -17.57 -32.02
N ASN A 385 -12.42 -17.51 -33.29
CA ASN A 385 -12.78 -18.70 -34.04
C ASN A 385 -11.58 -19.59 -34.34
N ALA A 386 -10.41 -19.00 -34.64
CA ALA A 386 -9.19 -19.74 -34.89
C ALA A 386 -8.68 -20.51 -33.67
N VAL A 387 -8.67 -19.87 -32.50
CA VAL A 387 -8.30 -20.52 -31.24
C VAL A 387 -9.25 -21.69 -30.91
N SER A 388 -10.56 -21.51 -31.11
CA SER A 388 -11.53 -22.58 -30.93
C SER A 388 -11.28 -23.76 -31.89
N LYS A 389 -10.88 -23.49 -33.13
CA LYS A 389 -10.54 -24.56 -34.13
C LYS A 389 -9.25 -25.28 -33.72
N LEU A 390 -8.22 -24.58 -33.28
CA LEU A 390 -6.97 -25.18 -32.79
C LEU A 390 -7.23 -26.11 -31.62
N ARG A 391 -8.02 -25.69 -30.64
CA ARG A 391 -8.41 -26.51 -29.50
C ARG A 391 -9.16 -27.78 -29.93
N ASN A 392 -10.15 -27.66 -30.83
CA ASN A 392 -11.05 -28.77 -31.17
C ASN A 392 -10.47 -29.73 -32.21
N LYS A 393 -9.49 -29.32 -33.04
CA LYS A 393 -8.97 -30.12 -34.15
C LYS A 393 -7.51 -30.53 -33.96
N GLU A 394 -6.75 -29.79 -33.17
CA GLU A 394 -5.30 -29.95 -33.07
C GLU A 394 -4.82 -30.14 -31.63
N ASP A 395 -5.75 -30.13 -30.66
CA ASP A 395 -5.47 -30.20 -29.21
C ASP A 395 -4.51 -29.11 -28.71
N ILE A 396 -4.45 -27.97 -29.41
CA ILE A 396 -3.63 -26.82 -29.04
C ILE A 396 -4.50 -25.81 -28.31
N ILE A 397 -4.20 -25.56 -27.05
CA ILE A 397 -4.95 -24.63 -26.20
C ILE A 397 -4.18 -23.33 -26.10
N ILE A 398 -4.64 -22.27 -26.77
CA ILE A 398 -4.19 -20.89 -26.58
C ILE A 398 -5.29 -20.14 -25.85
N GLU A 399 -4.94 -19.48 -24.77
CA GLU A 399 -5.89 -18.64 -24.02
C GLU A 399 -5.78 -17.17 -24.39
N LEU A 400 -6.91 -16.58 -24.76
CA LEU A 400 -7.04 -15.15 -24.98
C LEU A 400 -7.48 -14.49 -23.67
N LYS A 401 -6.69 -13.54 -23.17
CA LYS A 401 -6.99 -12.79 -21.95
C LYS A 401 -7.19 -11.31 -22.26
N TYR A 402 -8.30 -10.76 -21.82
CA TYR A 402 -8.51 -9.33 -21.95
C TYR A 402 -7.75 -8.58 -20.84
N ILE A 403 -7.12 -7.45 -21.17
CA ILE A 403 -6.42 -6.61 -20.20
C ILE A 403 -7.38 -6.19 -19.07
N ARG A 404 -8.67 -5.95 -19.36
CA ARG A 404 -9.69 -5.62 -18.35
C ARG A 404 -9.93 -6.71 -17.31
N ASP A 405 -9.61 -7.97 -17.63
CA ASP A 405 -9.78 -9.10 -16.72
C ASP A 405 -8.58 -9.25 -15.78
N ILE A 406 -7.44 -8.62 -16.15
CA ILE A 406 -6.20 -8.57 -15.37
C ILE A 406 -6.17 -7.30 -14.53
N ILE A 407 -6.44 -6.15 -15.16
CA ILE A 407 -6.49 -4.83 -14.56
C ILE A 407 -7.78 -4.14 -15.00
N PRO A 408 -8.68 -3.81 -14.09
CA PRO A 408 -9.88 -3.06 -14.43
C PRO A 408 -9.50 -1.65 -14.88
N TYR A 409 -9.99 -1.23 -16.03
CA TYR A 409 -9.81 0.13 -16.52
C TYR A 409 -11.14 0.73 -16.97
N GLU A 410 -11.26 2.04 -16.82
CA GLU A 410 -12.41 2.82 -17.30
C GLU A 410 -11.92 4.16 -17.83
N ASN A 411 -12.82 4.87 -18.50
CA ASN A 411 -12.55 6.26 -18.84
C ASN A 411 -12.69 7.12 -17.57
N PRO A 412 -11.73 8.01 -17.30
CA PRO A 412 -11.88 8.98 -16.23
C PRO A 412 -13.09 9.87 -16.48
N PRO A 413 -13.65 10.51 -15.43
CA PRO A 413 -14.72 11.48 -15.60
C PRO A 413 -14.29 12.60 -16.55
N LYS A 414 -15.17 12.97 -17.45
CA LYS A 414 -14.97 14.15 -18.28
C LYS A 414 -15.36 15.37 -17.47
N VAL A 415 -14.50 16.36 -17.41
CA VAL A 415 -14.71 17.59 -16.65
C VAL A 415 -14.74 18.76 -17.62
N THR A 416 -15.62 19.70 -17.39
CA THR A 416 -15.68 20.98 -18.10
C THR A 416 -15.81 22.10 -17.08
N LEU A 417 -14.80 22.95 -17.02
CA LEU A 417 -14.75 24.08 -16.09
C LEU A 417 -15.37 25.31 -16.73
N THR A 418 -16.27 25.95 -16.03
CA THR A 418 -16.90 27.22 -16.41
C THR A 418 -16.65 28.29 -15.35
N ALA A 419 -16.66 29.55 -15.74
CA ALA A 419 -16.50 30.68 -14.83
C ALA A 419 -17.50 31.76 -15.09
N GLU A 420 -18.10 32.32 -14.03
CA GLU A 420 -19.01 33.44 -14.04
C GLU A 420 -18.44 34.57 -13.18
N LYS A 421 -18.43 35.79 -13.72
CA LYS A 421 -18.05 36.98 -12.94
C LYS A 421 -19.21 37.45 -12.10
N LEU A 422 -19.11 37.38 -10.78
CA LEU A 422 -20.17 37.80 -9.85
C LEU A 422 -20.11 39.30 -9.57
N GLU A 423 -18.92 39.79 -9.20
CA GLU A 423 -18.67 41.18 -8.81
C GLU A 423 -17.31 41.62 -9.35
N ASP A 424 -16.91 42.87 -9.09
CA ASP A 424 -15.53 43.29 -9.41
C ASP A 424 -14.52 42.38 -8.71
N LEU A 425 -13.66 41.77 -9.49
CA LEU A 425 -12.62 40.86 -9.06
C LEU A 425 -13.08 39.51 -8.44
N LYS A 426 -14.39 39.25 -8.33
CA LYS A 426 -14.92 38.00 -7.77
C LYS A 426 -15.54 37.11 -8.87
N TYR A 427 -15.14 35.86 -8.91
CA TYR A 427 -15.62 34.87 -9.87
C TYR A 427 -16.15 33.63 -9.15
N LYS A 428 -17.18 33.04 -9.75
CA LYS A 428 -17.69 31.70 -9.43
C LYS A 428 -17.22 30.75 -10.51
N PHE A 429 -16.70 29.61 -10.08
CA PHE A 429 -16.30 28.49 -10.93
C PHE A 429 -17.22 27.32 -10.72
N GLU A 430 -17.56 26.64 -11.79
CA GLU A 430 -18.40 25.45 -11.74
C GLU A 430 -17.80 24.35 -12.61
N ALA A 431 -17.64 23.15 -12.05
CA ALA A 431 -17.13 21.95 -12.69
C ALA A 431 -18.30 21.04 -13.11
N ASN A 432 -18.62 21.06 -14.39
CA ASN A 432 -19.61 20.16 -14.98
C ASN A 432 -18.94 18.82 -15.33
N THR A 433 -19.56 17.70 -14.99
CA THR A 433 -18.94 16.39 -15.15
C THR A 433 -19.85 15.36 -15.83
N GLU A 434 -19.24 14.51 -16.65
CA GLU A 434 -19.84 13.28 -17.17
C GLU A 434 -19.08 12.10 -16.58
N SER A 435 -19.72 11.28 -15.75
CA SER A 435 -19.13 10.07 -15.15
C SER A 435 -20.14 8.94 -15.12
N LYS A 436 -19.68 7.72 -15.46
CA LYS A 436 -20.51 6.50 -15.38
C LYS A 436 -20.71 6.01 -13.94
N THR A 437 -19.78 6.32 -13.05
CA THR A 437 -19.75 5.82 -11.67
C THR A 437 -20.18 6.85 -10.64
N GLY A 438 -20.44 8.11 -11.09
CA GLY A 438 -20.69 9.25 -10.23
C GLY A 438 -19.43 9.85 -9.64
N ILE A 439 -19.48 11.14 -9.32
CA ILE A 439 -18.35 11.87 -8.72
C ILE A 439 -18.35 11.64 -7.22
N ASP A 440 -17.17 11.43 -6.67
CA ASP A 440 -16.96 11.39 -5.23
C ASP A 440 -16.64 12.78 -4.68
N PHE A 441 -15.64 13.47 -5.25
CA PHE A 441 -15.29 14.84 -4.84
C PHE A 441 -14.59 15.61 -5.96
N PHE A 442 -14.44 16.93 -5.74
CA PHE A 442 -13.63 17.83 -6.55
C PHE A 442 -12.43 18.33 -5.74
N ALA A 443 -11.31 18.53 -6.42
CA ALA A 443 -10.16 19.25 -5.90
C ALA A 443 -9.90 20.47 -6.81
N TRP A 444 -9.58 21.62 -6.22
CA TRP A 444 -9.42 22.88 -6.92
C TRP A 444 -8.04 23.46 -6.70
N ASP A 445 -7.38 23.79 -7.77
CA ASP A 445 -6.16 24.61 -7.82
C ASP A 445 -6.53 25.97 -8.38
N LEU A 446 -6.81 26.89 -7.49
CA LEU A 446 -7.31 28.22 -7.81
C LEU A 446 -6.15 29.23 -8.10
N SER A 447 -4.91 28.77 -8.07
CA SER A 447 -3.67 29.51 -8.32
C SER A 447 -2.66 28.75 -9.20
N HIS A 448 -3.20 27.97 -10.13
CA HIS A 448 -2.45 27.01 -10.96
C HIS A 448 -1.28 27.63 -11.75
N ASN A 449 -0.11 27.02 -11.70
CA ASN A 449 1.14 27.50 -12.30
C ASN A 449 1.56 26.85 -13.62
N GLU A 450 0.73 26.02 -14.24
CA GLU A 450 0.96 25.22 -15.46
C GLU A 450 1.78 23.93 -15.29
N GLU A 451 2.65 23.83 -14.30
CA GLU A 451 3.54 22.68 -14.16
C GLU A 451 2.89 21.52 -13.38
N GLU A 452 2.36 21.81 -12.22
CA GLU A 452 1.84 20.79 -11.31
C GLU A 452 0.50 21.25 -10.73
N PHE A 453 -0.46 20.32 -10.61
CA PHE A 453 -1.73 20.54 -9.92
C PHE A 453 -1.51 20.56 -8.41
N LYS A 454 -1.75 21.71 -7.76
CA LYS A 454 -1.63 21.88 -6.31
C LYS A 454 -2.97 22.33 -5.76
N ALA A 455 -3.70 21.42 -5.14
CA ALA A 455 -5.04 21.72 -4.65
C ALA A 455 -5.04 22.72 -3.50
N ASP A 456 -5.69 23.87 -3.70
CA ASP A 456 -6.03 24.83 -2.65
C ASP A 456 -7.24 24.33 -1.83
N VAL A 457 -8.19 23.67 -2.51
CA VAL A 457 -9.39 23.07 -1.91
C VAL A 457 -9.43 21.60 -2.28
N VAL A 458 -9.62 20.73 -1.29
CA VAL A 458 -9.71 19.27 -1.46
C VAL A 458 -11.03 18.80 -0.87
N MET A 459 -11.60 17.73 -1.44
CA MET A 459 -12.84 17.08 -0.95
C MET A 459 -14.10 17.96 -1.07
N ASP A 460 -14.10 18.89 -2.01
CA ASP A 460 -15.34 19.62 -2.34
C ASP A 460 -16.39 18.66 -2.94
N LYS A 461 -17.59 18.69 -2.39
CA LYS A 461 -18.72 17.84 -2.86
C LYS A 461 -19.67 18.59 -3.79
N THR A 462 -19.50 19.89 -3.94
CA THR A 462 -20.42 20.76 -4.68
C THR A 462 -20.04 20.94 -6.15
N GLY A 463 -18.75 20.85 -6.45
CA GLY A 463 -18.21 21.20 -7.76
C GLY A 463 -18.27 22.70 -8.06
N VAL A 464 -18.40 23.53 -7.01
CA VAL A 464 -18.53 25.00 -7.14
C VAL A 464 -17.58 25.68 -6.19
N GLN A 465 -16.83 26.67 -6.70
CA GLN A 465 -15.95 27.50 -5.88
C GLN A 465 -16.09 28.97 -6.23
N GLU A 466 -15.96 29.84 -5.24
CA GLU A 466 -15.92 31.28 -5.43
C GLU A 466 -14.57 31.83 -4.93
N LYS A 467 -13.96 32.71 -5.69
CA LYS A 467 -12.70 33.35 -5.31
C LYS A 467 -12.63 34.79 -5.79
N LYS A 468 -12.07 35.66 -4.94
CA LYS A 468 -11.72 37.04 -5.28
C LYS A 468 -10.25 37.08 -5.72
N PHE A 469 -9.97 37.71 -6.83
CA PHE A 469 -8.64 37.79 -7.44
C PHE A 469 -8.07 39.22 -7.39
N THR A 470 -6.79 39.35 -7.61
CA THR A 470 -6.17 40.62 -8.01
C THR A 470 -6.37 40.85 -9.49
N GLU A 471 -6.18 42.11 -9.97
CA GLU A 471 -6.19 42.37 -11.40
C GLU A 471 -5.04 41.61 -12.07
N GLY A 472 -5.30 41.08 -13.27
CA GLY A 472 -4.34 40.33 -14.05
C GLY A 472 -4.85 39.01 -14.59
N LYS A 473 -3.92 38.25 -15.18
CA LYS A 473 -4.21 36.92 -15.74
C LYS A 473 -4.04 35.87 -14.65
N HIS A 474 -5.06 35.05 -14.44
CA HIS A 474 -5.04 33.94 -13.51
C HIS A 474 -5.37 32.64 -14.23
N ARG A 475 -4.89 31.54 -13.67
CA ARG A 475 -5.20 30.19 -14.15
C ARG A 475 -5.82 29.41 -13.02
N ILE A 476 -6.81 28.64 -13.36
CA ILE A 476 -7.56 27.81 -12.46
C ILE A 476 -7.59 26.40 -13.04
N ALA A 477 -7.43 25.39 -12.20
CA ALA A 477 -7.64 24.01 -12.57
C ALA A 477 -8.59 23.33 -11.57
N VAL A 478 -9.39 22.40 -12.08
CA VAL A 478 -10.23 21.54 -11.26
C VAL A 478 -10.00 20.09 -11.64
N GLN A 479 -9.97 19.24 -10.64
CA GLN A 479 -9.91 17.80 -10.80
C GLN A 479 -11.18 17.20 -10.18
N ALA A 480 -11.97 16.47 -10.97
CA ALA A 480 -13.07 15.66 -10.46
C ALA A 480 -12.60 14.22 -10.29
N VAL A 481 -12.86 13.65 -9.13
CA VAL A 481 -12.54 12.27 -8.78
C VAL A 481 -13.84 11.49 -8.66
N ASP A 482 -13.95 10.36 -9.37
CA ASP A 482 -15.11 9.50 -9.31
C ASP A 482 -15.04 8.50 -8.14
N LYS A 483 -16.13 7.76 -7.89
CA LYS A 483 -16.22 6.77 -6.81
C LYS A 483 -15.27 5.58 -6.95
N LYS A 484 -14.58 5.43 -8.09
CA LYS A 484 -13.53 4.44 -8.32
C LYS A 484 -12.13 5.04 -8.25
N GLY A 485 -11.99 6.31 -7.90
CA GLY A 485 -10.72 7.01 -7.78
C GLY A 485 -10.11 7.50 -9.09
N LEU A 486 -10.80 7.34 -10.23
CA LEU A 486 -10.35 7.92 -11.49
C LEU A 486 -10.55 9.43 -11.49
N SER A 487 -9.59 10.16 -12.01
CA SER A 487 -9.62 11.62 -12.02
C SER A 487 -9.58 12.20 -13.44
N GLY A 488 -10.51 13.10 -13.71
CA GLY A 488 -10.48 13.99 -14.88
C GLY A 488 -10.14 15.41 -14.45
N THR A 489 -9.42 16.13 -15.30
CA THR A 489 -8.97 17.50 -14.99
C THR A 489 -9.31 18.43 -16.14
N ASP A 490 -9.74 19.64 -15.81
CA ASP A 490 -9.86 20.74 -16.76
C ASP A 490 -9.21 22.01 -16.20
N LYS A 491 -8.80 22.90 -17.11
CA LYS A 491 -8.04 24.10 -16.79
C LYS A 491 -8.56 25.28 -17.60
N MET A 492 -8.62 26.46 -16.97
CA MET A 492 -8.97 27.68 -17.68
C MET A 492 -8.08 28.85 -17.28
N LYS A 493 -8.05 29.84 -18.19
CA LYS A 493 -7.40 31.14 -17.98
C LYS A 493 -8.48 32.21 -17.90
N ILE A 494 -8.37 33.11 -16.93
CA ILE A 494 -9.22 34.29 -16.81
C ILE A 494 -8.37 35.55 -16.80
N ASP A 495 -8.89 36.64 -17.35
CA ASP A 495 -8.30 37.98 -17.33
C ASP A 495 -9.17 38.90 -16.44
N VAL A 496 -8.72 39.12 -15.23
CA VAL A 496 -9.45 39.84 -14.18
C VAL A 496 -9.18 41.34 -14.31
N LYS A 497 -10.22 42.11 -14.60
CA LYS A 497 -10.18 43.58 -14.75
C LYS A 497 -11.24 44.25 -13.90
N ARG A 498 -10.90 45.38 -13.25
CA ARG A 498 -11.90 46.26 -12.61
C ARG A 498 -12.79 46.92 -13.65
N LYS A 499 -14.06 47.07 -13.33
CA LYS A 499 -14.90 47.99 -14.11
C LYS A 499 -14.32 49.42 -14.00
N LYS A 500 -13.96 50.02 -15.12
CA LYS A 500 -13.65 51.46 -15.14
C LYS A 500 -14.93 52.19 -14.73
N GLU A 501 -14.94 52.86 -13.60
CA GLU A 501 -16.00 53.82 -13.28
C GLU A 501 -16.06 54.82 -14.46
N LYS A 502 -17.16 54.88 -15.13
CA LYS A 502 -17.47 55.98 -16.06
C LYS A 502 -17.52 57.26 -15.19
N LYS A 503 -16.44 58.04 -15.20
CA LYS A 503 -16.52 59.39 -14.68
C LYS A 503 -17.66 60.08 -15.40
N LYS A 504 -18.72 60.42 -14.64
CA LYS A 504 -19.78 61.31 -15.05
C LYS A 504 -19.26 62.75 -15.05
#